data_a83d8d730cfcd1d2e40506485ce74f14
#
_entry.id   a83d8d730cfcd1d2e40506485ce74f14
#
_cell.length_a   1.000
_cell.length_b   1.000
_cell.length_c   1.000
_cell.angle_alpha   90.00
_cell.angle_beta   90.00
_cell.angle_gamma   90.00
#
_symmetry.space_group_name_H-M   'P 1'
#
loop_
_entity.id
_entity.type
_entity.pdbx_description
1 polymer ?
#
loop_
_entity_poly.entity_id
_entity_poly.type
_entity_poly.pdbx_seq_one_letter_code
_entity_poly.pdbx_strand_id
1 'polypeptide(L)'
;MTMLFDKIEDARSLAQIVVETVREPLLVLDHTLTILVASSSFHKSFLISPKDTPNTSPFALDDGAWDIPALHDLLERSLLDQTVVEGFQVVQEFPRIGPRIFLLHARRVLGTDDGRALILLGFEDITDRRLIEAEKEVLQLRTDDLLQQKEVLLAEMQHRIVNSLQMIASILMLKARAVTSGETRQHRQDAHGRV
;
A
#
# COMPACT_ATOMS: atom_id res chain seq x y z
N MET A 1 51.95 -19.90 0.15
CA MET A 1 51.14 -19.53 1.31
C MET A 1 50.59 -18.10 1.20
N THR A 2 51.35 -17.13 0.70
CA THR A 2 50.98 -15.71 0.51
C THR A 2 49.79 -15.51 -0.46
N MET A 3 49.75 -16.22 -1.59
CA MET A 3 48.64 -16.07 -2.60
C MET A 3 47.25 -16.48 -2.11
N LEU A 4 47.16 -17.32 -1.09
CA LEU A 4 45.85 -17.75 -0.55
C LEU A 4 45.31 -16.68 0.41
N PHE A 5 46.19 -16.04 1.18
CA PHE A 5 45.83 -14.95 2.06
C PHE A 5 45.37 -13.71 1.28
N ASP A 6 46.06 -13.34 0.20
CA ASP A 6 45.67 -12.24 -0.68
C ASP A 6 44.27 -12.45 -1.29
N LYS A 7 43.94 -13.67 -1.74
CA LYS A 7 42.62 -13.97 -2.30
C LYS A 7 41.49 -13.91 -1.27
N ILE A 8 41.76 -14.26 -0.02
CA ILE A 8 40.76 -14.21 1.06
C ILE A 8 40.51 -12.76 1.48
N GLU A 9 41.58 -11.95 1.54
CA GLU A 9 41.47 -10.53 1.86
C GLU A 9 40.76 -9.75 0.75
N ASP A 10 41.03 -10.07 -0.53
CA ASP A 10 40.34 -9.54 -1.70
C ASP A 10 38.86 -9.92 -1.70
N ALA A 11 38.51 -11.18 -1.39
CA ALA A 11 37.12 -11.64 -1.33
C ALA A 11 36.33 -10.97 -0.18
N ARG A 12 37.00 -10.76 0.98
CA ARG A 12 36.40 -10.07 2.13
C ARG A 12 36.17 -8.59 1.83
N SER A 13 37.16 -7.94 1.21
CA SER A 13 37.06 -6.56 0.76
C SER A 13 35.96 -6.38 -0.28
N LEU A 14 35.82 -7.31 -1.23
CA LEU A 14 34.79 -7.28 -2.26
C LEU A 14 33.38 -7.46 -1.63
N ALA A 15 33.23 -8.40 -0.71
CA ALA A 15 31.97 -8.60 0.00
C ALA A 15 31.56 -7.35 0.81
N GLN A 16 32.51 -6.71 1.44
CA GLN A 16 32.28 -5.47 2.18
C GLN A 16 31.87 -4.32 1.25
N ILE A 17 32.55 -4.15 0.11
CA ILE A 17 32.20 -3.16 -0.91
C ILE A 17 30.78 -3.42 -1.45
N VAL A 18 30.42 -4.68 -1.70
CA VAL A 18 29.07 -5.04 -2.16
C VAL A 18 28.02 -4.64 -1.12
N VAL A 19 28.22 -4.98 0.14
CA VAL A 19 27.29 -4.62 1.22
C VAL A 19 27.19 -3.10 1.38
N GLU A 20 28.30 -2.37 1.26
CA GLU A 20 28.31 -0.91 1.36
C GLU A 20 27.62 -0.22 0.19
N THR A 21 27.59 -0.84 -0.99
CA THR A 21 26.96 -0.28 -2.22
C THR A 21 25.50 -0.65 -2.39
N VAL A 22 24.97 -1.62 -1.63
CA VAL A 22 23.56 -1.98 -1.66
C VAL A 22 22.70 -0.80 -1.23
N ARG A 23 21.67 -0.50 -2.04
CA ARG A 23 20.76 0.62 -1.77
C ARG A 23 19.79 0.35 -0.63
N GLU A 24 19.49 -0.90 -0.40
CA GLU A 24 18.59 -1.31 0.69
C GLU A 24 19.37 -1.40 2.01
N PRO A 25 18.77 -0.97 3.12
CA PRO A 25 19.33 -1.17 4.45
C PRO A 25 19.53 -2.66 4.72
N LEU A 26 20.76 -3.05 5.08
CA LEU A 26 21.16 -4.42 5.29
C LEU A 26 22.08 -4.54 6.51
N LEU A 27 21.83 -5.57 7.33
CA LEU A 27 22.72 -6.03 8.38
C LEU A 27 23.21 -7.45 8.08
N VAL A 28 24.45 -7.72 8.43
CA VAL A 28 25.03 -9.08 8.48
C VAL A 28 25.25 -9.41 9.94
N LEU A 29 24.60 -10.46 10.41
CA LEU A 29 24.69 -10.94 11.79
C LEU A 29 25.44 -12.27 11.82
N ASP A 30 26.11 -12.53 12.93
CA ASP A 30 26.68 -13.84 13.22
C ASP A 30 25.63 -14.77 13.87
N HIS A 31 26.05 -15.98 14.19
CA HIS A 31 25.22 -17.01 14.84
C HIS A 31 24.77 -16.64 16.27
N THR A 32 25.39 -15.62 16.89
CA THR A 32 25.01 -15.06 18.20
C THR A 32 24.13 -13.82 18.07
N LEU A 33 23.67 -13.52 16.85
CA LEU A 33 22.91 -12.31 16.53
C LEU A 33 23.70 -11.01 16.79
N THR A 34 25.02 -11.07 16.67
CA THR A 34 25.88 -9.88 16.76
C THR A 34 26.10 -9.31 15.38
N ILE A 35 26.00 -7.99 15.24
CA ILE A 35 26.18 -7.28 13.96
C ILE A 35 27.67 -7.29 13.58
N LEU A 36 27.97 -7.92 12.45
CA LEU A 36 29.30 -7.93 11.85
C LEU A 36 29.50 -6.76 10.88
N VAL A 37 28.48 -6.51 10.05
CA VAL A 37 28.51 -5.47 9.02
C VAL A 37 27.13 -4.84 8.89
N ALA A 38 27.10 -3.54 8.66
CA ALA A 38 25.91 -2.79 8.29
C ALA A 38 26.16 -2.00 7.01
N SER A 39 25.17 -1.95 6.12
CA SER A 39 25.27 -1.18 4.88
C SER A 39 25.26 0.33 5.14
N SER A 40 25.85 1.10 4.23
CA SER A 40 25.76 2.57 4.28
C SER A 40 24.30 3.06 4.23
N SER A 41 23.44 2.33 3.55
CA SER A 41 22.00 2.60 3.49
C SER A 41 21.33 2.42 4.85
N PHE A 42 21.74 1.39 5.62
CA PHE A 42 21.21 1.18 6.98
C PHE A 42 21.48 2.38 7.87
N HIS A 43 22.73 2.85 7.90
CA HIS A 43 23.11 4.02 8.71
C HIS A 43 22.36 5.29 8.32
N LYS A 44 22.13 5.48 7.02
CA LYS A 44 21.39 6.65 6.50
C LYS A 44 19.89 6.55 6.82
N SER A 45 19.28 5.39 6.64
CA SER A 45 17.83 5.22 6.82
C SER A 45 17.43 5.30 8.29
N PHE A 46 18.27 4.77 9.19
CA PHE A 46 17.95 4.75 10.62
C PHE A 46 18.63 5.85 11.43
N LEU A 47 19.47 6.70 10.79
CA LEU A 47 20.22 7.76 11.42
C LEU A 47 21.13 7.26 12.57
N ILE A 48 21.63 6.02 12.43
CA ILE A 48 22.51 5.37 13.40
C ILE A 48 23.97 5.56 12.95
N SER A 49 24.84 5.91 13.91
CA SER A 49 26.26 6.09 13.63
C SER A 49 26.95 4.77 13.25
N PRO A 50 27.80 4.75 12.21
CA PRO A 50 28.61 3.57 11.89
C PRO A 50 29.51 3.08 13.01
N LYS A 51 29.82 3.94 14.00
CA LYS A 51 30.67 3.58 15.14
C LYS A 51 29.92 2.78 16.21
N ASP A 52 28.59 2.94 16.27
CA ASP A 52 27.76 2.36 17.33
C ASP A 52 27.14 1.01 16.91
N THR A 53 27.45 0.56 15.69
CA THR A 53 26.79 -0.61 15.10
C THR A 53 27.61 -1.91 15.21
N PRO A 54 28.95 -1.94 14.96
CA PRO A 54 29.71 -3.18 14.98
C PRO A 54 29.77 -3.81 16.38
N ASN A 55 29.73 -5.14 16.42
CA ASN A 55 29.75 -5.94 17.65
C ASN A 55 28.59 -5.65 18.64
N THR A 56 27.51 -5.05 18.16
CA THR A 56 26.31 -4.77 18.94
C THR A 56 25.18 -5.72 18.48
N SER A 57 24.28 -6.07 19.39
CA SER A 57 23.06 -6.80 19.02
C SER A 57 22.08 -5.85 18.30
N PRO A 58 21.36 -6.28 17.26
CA PRO A 58 20.30 -5.47 16.65
C PRO A 58 19.25 -5.01 17.67
N PHE A 59 19.00 -5.77 18.71
CA PHE A 59 18.04 -5.42 19.77
C PHE A 59 18.49 -4.26 20.64
N ALA A 60 19.80 -4.00 20.72
CA ALA A 60 20.36 -2.88 21.49
C ALA A 60 20.50 -1.59 20.65
N LEU A 61 20.21 -1.64 19.35
CA LEU A 61 20.30 -0.47 18.49
C LEU A 61 19.20 0.55 18.83
N ASP A 62 19.55 1.84 18.70
CA ASP A 62 18.62 2.97 18.85
C ASP A 62 17.86 2.92 20.19
N ASP A 63 18.62 2.73 21.30
CA ASP A 63 18.10 2.62 22.66
C ASP A 63 17.05 1.50 22.85
N GLY A 64 17.20 0.39 22.12
CA GLY A 64 16.31 -0.76 22.20
C GLY A 64 15.05 -0.63 21.35
N ALA A 65 15.00 0.33 20.42
CA ALA A 65 13.84 0.49 19.52
C ALA A 65 13.57 -0.77 18.66
N TRP A 66 14.58 -1.62 18.48
CA TRP A 66 14.49 -2.88 17.74
C TRP A 66 14.28 -4.11 18.66
N ASP A 67 14.17 -3.91 19.97
CA ASP A 67 13.87 -4.99 20.92
C ASP A 67 12.36 -5.29 20.91
N ILE A 68 11.90 -5.85 19.81
CA ILE A 68 10.51 -6.18 19.57
C ILE A 68 10.33 -7.70 19.38
N PRO A 69 9.27 -8.30 19.94
CA PRO A 69 9.02 -9.75 19.84
C PRO A 69 9.05 -10.25 18.39
N ALA A 70 8.54 -9.45 17.47
CA ALA A 70 8.50 -9.76 16.05
C ALA A 70 9.89 -9.98 15.43
N LEU A 71 10.89 -9.18 15.81
CA LEU A 71 12.26 -9.34 15.33
C LEU A 71 12.95 -10.55 15.98
N HIS A 72 12.68 -10.83 17.25
CA HIS A 72 13.16 -12.04 17.92
C HIS A 72 12.66 -13.30 17.20
N ASP A 73 11.34 -13.39 16.98
CA ASP A 73 10.72 -14.52 16.26
C ASP A 73 11.31 -14.71 14.85
N LEU A 74 11.53 -13.62 14.12
CA LEU A 74 12.11 -13.64 12.78
C LEU A 74 13.53 -14.23 12.79
N LEU A 75 14.39 -13.72 13.68
CA LEU A 75 15.78 -14.12 13.75
C LEU A 75 15.95 -15.53 14.30
N GLU A 76 15.16 -15.94 15.30
CA GLU A 76 15.15 -17.30 15.81
C GLU A 76 14.75 -18.33 14.75
N ARG A 77 13.68 -18.04 13.99
CA ARG A 77 13.25 -18.89 12.85
C ARG A 77 14.35 -19.01 11.79
N SER A 78 15.01 -17.89 11.47
CA SER A 78 16.10 -17.89 10.49
C SER A 78 17.30 -18.71 10.93
N LEU A 79 17.56 -18.81 12.24
CA LEU A 79 18.63 -19.66 12.79
C LEU A 79 18.28 -21.14 12.77
N LEU A 80 17.02 -21.49 13.12
CA LEU A 80 16.58 -22.88 13.32
C LEU A 80 16.26 -23.59 12.00
N ASP A 81 15.47 -22.96 11.13
CA ASP A 81 14.79 -23.64 10.03
C ASP A 81 15.53 -23.63 8.68
N GLN A 82 16.70 -23.00 8.59
CA GLN A 82 17.42 -22.77 7.31
C GLN A 82 16.53 -22.13 6.22
N THR A 83 15.37 -21.60 6.59
CA THR A 83 14.40 -21.01 5.67
C THR A 83 14.71 -19.56 5.40
N VAL A 84 14.44 -19.16 4.17
CA VAL A 84 14.39 -17.74 3.82
C VAL A 84 13.08 -17.20 4.36
N VAL A 85 13.14 -16.25 5.29
CA VAL A 85 11.93 -15.54 5.74
C VAL A 85 11.84 -14.26 4.93
N GLU A 86 10.81 -14.17 4.10
CA GLU A 86 10.56 -13.02 3.25
C GLU A 86 9.26 -12.34 3.69
N GLY A 87 9.27 -11.01 3.63
CA GLY A 87 8.05 -10.23 3.77
C GLY A 87 7.48 -10.16 5.19
N PHE A 88 8.32 -10.25 6.21
CA PHE A 88 7.87 -10.11 7.59
C PHE A 88 7.62 -8.63 7.93
N GLN A 89 6.36 -8.25 8.11
CA GLN A 89 5.98 -6.86 8.35
C GLN A 89 6.13 -6.47 9.81
N VAL A 90 6.82 -5.34 10.04
CA VAL A 90 6.99 -4.70 11.34
C VAL A 90 6.44 -3.29 11.28
N VAL A 91 5.59 -2.93 12.23
CA VAL A 91 5.07 -1.58 12.43
C VAL A 91 5.61 -1.08 13.76
N GLN A 92 6.43 -0.05 13.74
CA GLN A 92 7.12 0.45 14.92
C GLN A 92 7.32 1.95 14.87
N GLU A 93 7.32 2.59 16.02
CA GLU A 93 7.71 3.98 16.19
C GLU A 93 9.17 4.03 16.62
N PHE A 94 10.01 4.66 15.81
CA PHE A 94 11.44 4.78 16.05
C PHE A 94 11.78 6.17 16.58
N PRO A 95 12.66 6.30 17.59
CA PRO A 95 12.98 7.59 18.19
C PRO A 95 13.49 8.66 17.23
N ARG A 96 14.22 8.24 16.18
CA ARG A 96 14.90 9.15 15.25
C ARG A 96 14.16 9.38 13.94
N ILE A 97 13.40 8.40 13.47
CA ILE A 97 12.75 8.43 12.15
C ILE A 97 11.23 8.41 12.22
N GLY A 98 10.66 8.34 13.44
CA GLY A 98 9.21 8.30 13.68
C GLY A 98 8.56 6.97 13.32
N PRO A 99 7.22 6.96 13.15
CA PRO A 99 6.49 5.74 12.82
C PRO A 99 6.86 5.25 11.43
N ARG A 100 7.19 3.94 11.32
CA ARG A 100 7.56 3.29 10.07
C ARG A 100 6.93 1.91 9.96
N ILE A 101 6.74 1.49 8.72
CA ILE A 101 6.33 0.14 8.36
C ILE A 101 7.46 -0.46 7.54
N PHE A 102 8.14 -1.44 8.11
CA PHE A 102 9.20 -2.17 7.42
C PHE A 102 8.75 -3.56 7.01
N LEU A 103 9.21 -3.99 5.85
CA LEU A 103 9.19 -5.37 5.43
C LEU A 103 10.58 -5.94 5.62
N LEU A 104 10.72 -6.91 6.53
CA LEU A 104 11.98 -7.53 6.87
C LEU A 104 12.17 -8.81 6.07
N HIS A 105 13.40 -9.02 5.62
CA HIS A 105 13.84 -10.22 4.92
C HIS A 105 15.05 -10.79 5.63
N ALA A 106 14.95 -12.01 6.11
CA ALA A 106 16.06 -12.68 6.77
C ALA A 106 16.46 -13.95 6.02
N ARG A 107 17.75 -14.08 5.72
CA ARG A 107 18.30 -15.24 5.03
C ARG A 107 19.56 -15.73 5.73
N ARG A 108 19.56 -17.02 6.07
CA ARG A 108 20.75 -17.69 6.56
C ARG A 108 21.69 -18.03 5.41
N VAL A 109 22.96 -17.74 5.59
CA VAL A 109 24.05 -18.08 4.66
C VAL A 109 25.15 -18.79 5.45
N LEU A 110 25.74 -19.82 4.88
CA LEU A 110 26.90 -20.47 5.49
C LEU A 110 28.15 -19.64 5.22
N GLY A 111 28.84 -19.27 6.27
CA GLY A 111 30.13 -18.57 6.17
C GLY A 111 31.20 -19.48 5.57
N THR A 112 32.13 -18.90 4.82
CA THR A 112 33.16 -19.63 4.06
C THR A 112 34.31 -20.17 4.93
N ASP A 113 34.60 -19.52 6.06
CA ASP A 113 35.82 -19.82 6.81
C ASP A 113 35.69 -20.89 7.91
N ASP A 114 34.56 -20.94 8.62
CA ASP A 114 34.34 -21.85 9.76
C ASP A 114 33.04 -22.64 9.64
N GLY A 115 32.31 -22.54 8.53
CA GLY A 115 30.97 -23.13 8.41
C GLY A 115 29.93 -22.51 9.36
N ARG A 116 30.28 -21.40 10.03
CA ARG A 116 29.36 -20.70 10.93
C ARG A 116 28.26 -20.02 10.12
N ALA A 117 27.04 -20.11 10.63
CA ALA A 117 25.92 -19.47 9.99
C ALA A 117 25.99 -17.93 10.14
N LEU A 118 25.77 -17.25 9.04
CA LEU A 118 25.54 -15.81 8.99
C LEU A 118 24.08 -15.55 8.65
N ILE A 119 23.50 -14.46 9.15
CA ILE A 119 22.17 -14.01 8.79
C ILE A 119 22.31 -12.69 8.05
N LEU A 120 21.73 -12.63 6.86
CA LEU A 120 21.50 -11.40 6.12
C LEU A 120 20.12 -10.90 6.49
N LEU A 121 20.02 -9.70 7.08
CA LEU A 121 18.78 -9.05 7.46
C LEU A 121 18.59 -7.78 6.64
N GLY A 122 17.64 -7.80 5.72
CA GLY A 122 17.27 -6.67 4.87
C GLY A 122 16.01 -5.96 5.38
N PHE A 123 15.94 -4.65 5.13
CA PHE A 123 14.84 -3.78 5.56
C PHE A 123 14.32 -3.01 4.36
N GLU A 124 13.07 -3.23 3.99
CA GLU A 124 12.35 -2.43 3.00
C GLU A 124 11.37 -1.50 3.71
N ASP A 125 11.56 -0.18 3.59
CA ASP A 125 10.60 0.80 4.10
C ASP A 125 9.40 0.87 3.14
N ILE A 126 8.25 0.39 3.60
CA ILE A 126 7.00 0.40 2.84
C ILE A 126 5.99 1.42 3.37
N THR A 127 6.44 2.35 4.22
CA THR A 127 5.55 3.33 4.88
C THR A 127 4.79 4.17 3.86
N ASP A 128 5.50 4.81 2.94
CA ASP A 128 4.87 5.67 1.93
C ASP A 128 3.97 4.87 0.99
N ARG A 129 4.39 3.68 0.60
CA ARG A 129 3.59 2.78 -0.22
C ARG A 129 2.27 2.42 0.46
N ARG A 130 2.30 2.08 1.74
CA ARG A 130 1.09 1.74 2.53
C ARG A 130 0.17 2.93 2.72
N LEU A 131 0.72 4.13 2.93
CA LEU A 131 -0.07 5.36 3.02
C LEU A 131 -0.79 5.65 1.69
N ILE A 132 -0.09 5.54 0.57
CA ILE A 132 -0.68 5.74 -0.76
C ILE A 132 -1.75 4.68 -1.07
N GLU A 133 -1.50 3.41 -0.73
CA GLU A 133 -2.48 2.34 -0.89
C GLU A 133 -3.75 2.61 -0.09
N ALA A 134 -3.63 3.03 1.18
CA ALA A 134 -4.76 3.36 2.04
C ALA A 134 -5.54 4.59 1.53
N GLU A 135 -4.85 5.65 1.08
CA GLU A 135 -5.49 6.83 0.51
C GLU A 135 -6.25 6.47 -0.78
N LYS A 136 -5.65 5.65 -1.64
CA LYS A 136 -6.30 5.17 -2.87
C LYS A 136 -7.59 4.40 -2.57
N GLU A 137 -7.57 3.54 -1.56
CA GLU A 137 -8.75 2.77 -1.15
C GLU A 137 -9.88 3.68 -0.68
N VAL A 138 -9.58 4.68 0.15
CA VAL A 138 -10.55 5.68 0.63
C VAL A 138 -11.15 6.46 -0.53
N LEU A 139 -10.32 6.91 -1.48
CA LEU A 139 -10.77 7.64 -2.65
C LEU A 139 -11.66 6.77 -3.56
N GLN A 140 -11.35 5.50 -3.69
CA GLN A 140 -12.12 4.56 -4.49
C GLN A 140 -13.51 4.35 -3.90
N LEU A 141 -13.61 4.10 -2.59
CA LEU A 141 -14.89 3.98 -1.89
C LEU A 141 -15.74 5.25 -2.03
N ARG A 142 -15.12 6.43 -1.92
CA ARG A 142 -15.83 7.70 -2.10
C ARG A 142 -16.33 7.90 -3.53
N THR A 143 -15.56 7.47 -4.52
CA THR A 143 -15.96 7.55 -5.93
C THR A 143 -17.14 6.66 -6.23
N ASP A 144 -17.14 5.44 -5.69
CA ASP A 144 -18.23 4.48 -5.86
C ASP A 144 -19.54 5.00 -5.23
N ASP A 145 -19.45 5.58 -4.02
CA ASP A 145 -20.61 6.21 -3.36
C ASP A 145 -21.18 7.38 -4.18
N LEU A 146 -20.34 8.26 -4.71
CA LEU A 146 -20.77 9.35 -5.57
C LEU A 146 -21.41 8.88 -6.88
N LEU A 147 -20.90 7.81 -7.47
CA LEU A 147 -21.49 7.20 -8.67
C LEU A 147 -22.89 6.65 -8.36
N GLN A 148 -23.05 5.95 -7.24
CA GLN A 148 -24.33 5.43 -6.80
C GLN A 148 -25.34 6.55 -6.54
N GLN A 149 -24.95 7.61 -5.85
CA GLN A 149 -25.81 8.79 -5.63
C GLN A 149 -26.22 9.44 -6.95
N LYS A 150 -25.30 9.59 -7.90
CA LYS A 150 -25.60 10.12 -9.23
C LYS A 150 -26.62 9.26 -9.97
N GLU A 151 -26.52 7.94 -9.93
CA GLU A 151 -27.48 7.04 -10.57
C GLU A 151 -28.88 7.18 -9.99
N VAL A 152 -29.00 7.26 -8.66
CA VAL A 152 -30.30 7.49 -7.99
C VAL A 152 -30.91 8.82 -8.41
N LEU A 153 -30.12 9.90 -8.43
CA LEU A 153 -30.59 11.22 -8.86
C LEU A 153 -31.05 11.23 -10.33
N LEU A 154 -30.31 10.57 -11.21
CA LEU A 154 -30.68 10.45 -12.62
C LEU A 154 -31.98 9.69 -12.80
N ALA A 155 -32.20 8.59 -12.07
CA ALA A 155 -33.44 7.83 -12.09
C ALA A 155 -34.64 8.68 -11.62
N GLU A 156 -34.47 9.46 -10.54
CA GLU A 156 -35.48 10.38 -10.05
C GLU A 156 -35.81 11.47 -11.07
N MET A 157 -34.78 12.07 -11.70
CA MET A 157 -35.00 13.07 -12.76
C MET A 157 -35.75 12.48 -13.95
N GLN A 158 -35.40 11.25 -14.40
CA GLN A 158 -36.10 10.57 -15.48
C GLN A 158 -37.60 10.35 -15.13
N HIS A 159 -37.89 9.90 -13.92
CA HIS A 159 -39.30 9.75 -13.46
C HIS A 159 -40.07 11.07 -13.46
N ARG A 160 -39.43 12.17 -13.00
CA ARG A 160 -40.05 13.50 -13.01
C ARG A 160 -40.30 14.00 -14.43
N ILE A 161 -39.40 13.78 -15.37
CA ILE A 161 -39.57 14.12 -16.79
C ILE A 161 -40.75 13.36 -17.39
N VAL A 162 -40.82 12.04 -17.20
CA VAL A 162 -41.91 11.21 -17.70
C VAL A 162 -43.24 11.67 -17.15
N ASN A 163 -43.34 11.93 -15.84
CA ASN A 163 -44.56 12.43 -15.20
C ASN A 163 -44.99 13.79 -15.77
N SER A 164 -44.05 14.69 -16.00
CA SER A 164 -44.33 16.01 -16.59
C SER A 164 -44.81 15.90 -18.02
N LEU A 165 -44.23 15.02 -18.85
CA LEU A 165 -44.67 14.77 -20.21
C LEU A 165 -46.05 14.15 -20.27
N GLN A 166 -46.38 13.21 -19.35
CA GLN A 166 -47.70 12.62 -19.24
C GLN A 166 -48.77 13.66 -18.89
N MET A 167 -48.45 14.58 -17.97
CA MET A 167 -49.34 15.67 -17.61
C MET A 167 -49.62 16.60 -18.80
N ILE A 168 -48.57 17.00 -19.53
CA ILE A 168 -48.66 17.84 -20.73
C ILE A 168 -49.52 17.13 -21.81
N ALA A 169 -49.25 15.83 -22.06
CA ALA A 169 -50.02 15.04 -23.01
C ALA A 169 -51.52 14.96 -22.62
N SER A 170 -51.80 14.78 -21.33
CA SER A 170 -53.17 14.76 -20.81
C SER A 170 -53.91 16.09 -21.02
N ILE A 171 -53.22 17.20 -20.76
CA ILE A 171 -53.79 18.57 -20.98
C ILE A 171 -54.06 18.81 -22.47
N LEU A 172 -53.14 18.41 -23.34
CA LEU A 172 -53.31 18.54 -24.79
C LEU A 172 -54.49 17.70 -25.30
N MET A 173 -54.64 16.46 -24.82
CA MET A 173 -55.79 15.61 -25.18
C MET A 173 -57.10 16.21 -24.70
N LEU A 174 -57.14 16.76 -23.48
CA LEU A 174 -58.37 17.42 -22.98
C LEU A 174 -58.72 18.64 -23.83
N LYS A 175 -57.74 19.48 -24.20
CA LYS A 175 -57.98 20.62 -25.09
C LYS A 175 -58.48 20.20 -26.48
N ALA A 176 -57.85 19.18 -27.08
CA ALA A 176 -58.24 18.64 -28.37
C ALA A 176 -59.70 18.15 -28.36
N ARG A 177 -60.11 17.41 -27.31
CA ARG A 177 -61.51 16.98 -27.12
C ARG A 177 -62.48 18.14 -26.95
N ALA A 178 -62.07 19.20 -26.23
CA ALA A 178 -62.92 20.38 -26.04
C ALA A 178 -63.18 21.14 -27.36
N VAL A 179 -62.16 21.24 -28.21
CA VAL A 179 -62.26 21.90 -29.54
C VAL A 179 -63.19 21.07 -30.44
N THR A 180 -62.98 19.74 -30.53
CA THR A 180 -63.82 18.86 -31.34
C THR A 180 -65.24 18.85 -30.89
N SER A 181 -65.54 18.92 -29.57
CA SER A 181 -66.93 19.02 -29.05
C SER A 181 -67.57 20.39 -29.30
N GLY A 182 -66.78 21.47 -29.38
CA GLY A 182 -67.21 22.82 -29.73
C GLY A 182 -67.62 22.92 -31.19
N GLU A 183 -66.80 22.42 -32.12
CA GLU A 183 -67.13 22.37 -33.56
C GLU A 183 -68.34 21.49 -33.86
N THR A 184 -68.45 20.36 -33.18
CA THR A 184 -69.62 19.46 -33.36
C THR A 184 -70.92 20.10 -32.81
N ARG A 185 -70.85 20.91 -31.75
CA ARG A 185 -71.97 21.70 -31.25
C ARG A 185 -72.38 22.80 -32.18
N GLN A 186 -71.44 23.49 -32.75
CA GLN A 186 -71.66 24.60 -33.70
C GLN A 186 -72.26 24.09 -34.98
N HIS A 187 -71.78 23.00 -35.57
CA HIS A 187 -72.37 22.37 -36.73
C HIS A 187 -73.74 21.81 -36.47
N ARG A 188 -74.12 21.36 -35.28
CA ARG A 188 -75.45 20.91 -34.94
C ARG A 188 -76.44 22.07 -34.79
N GLN A 189 -75.96 23.27 -34.28
CA GLN A 189 -76.82 24.45 -34.19
C GLN A 189 -77.02 25.08 -35.54
N ASP A 190 -76.03 25.10 -36.44
CA ASP A 190 -76.21 25.60 -37.81
C ASP A 190 -77.06 24.70 -38.68
N ALA A 191 -77.09 23.40 -38.39
CA ALA A 191 -78.03 22.44 -39.07
C ALA A 191 -79.48 22.54 -38.59
N HIS A 192 -79.71 23.01 -37.35
CA HIS A 192 -81.12 23.21 -36.83
C HIS A 192 -81.68 24.61 -37.13
N GLY A 193 -80.87 25.54 -37.59
CA GLY A 193 -81.30 26.89 -37.94
C GLY A 193 -81.72 27.08 -39.43
N ARG A 194 -81.72 26.00 -40.20
CA ARG A 194 -82.12 26.00 -41.64
C ARG A 194 -83.34 25.21 -41.97
N VAL A 195 -84.33 25.11 -41.04
CA VAL A 195 -85.66 24.56 -41.34
C VAL A 195 -86.71 25.65 -41.18
#